data_9ff74f16ece3f7cc6b98e506314ae557
#
_entry.id   9ff74f16ece3f7cc6b98e506314ae557
#
_cell.length_a   1.000
_cell.length_b   1.000
_cell.length_c   1.000
_cell.angle_alpha   90.00
_cell.angle_beta   90.00
_cell.angle_gamma   90.00
#
_symmetry.space_group_name_H-M   'P 1'
#
loop_
_entity.id
_entity.type
_entity.pdbx_description
1 polymer ?
#
loop_
_entity_poly.entity_id
_entity_poly.type
_entity_poly.pdbx_seq_one_letter_code
_entity_poly.pdbx_strand_id
1 'polypeptide(L)'
;CEIFVWNNAPEPFVHADVDWVLNSSDNVRCWPRWLMGTFAKNDYIMSHDDDLLITKEDALELLVKEYEEKGHKGMAIGPYGVILGRNNVYFPKNVLAKGLQKLGSSGIPEHLSFPKKSVKVDIIKGRMIFFKKDELNNIPILPQGPDSFVLCDDIVINAHLAHGTLGHHLVTNKLNGKIQDIEDKGSSTGLWKSLPNWKELRNETAQYHFKEKD
;
A
#
# COMPACT_ATOMS: atom_id res chain seq x y z
N CYS A 1 7.82 -5.07 19.19
CA CYS A 1 7.56 -5.28 17.76
C CYS A 1 7.60 -6.77 17.46
N GLU A 2 6.76 -7.27 16.56
CA GLU A 2 6.80 -8.63 16.01
C GLU A 2 7.11 -8.52 14.52
N ILE A 3 7.95 -9.41 14.01
CA ILE A 3 8.33 -9.46 12.60
C ILE A 3 7.80 -10.74 11.98
N PHE A 4 6.92 -10.59 10.99
CA PHE A 4 6.33 -11.69 10.24
C PHE A 4 6.81 -11.65 8.79
N VAL A 5 7.25 -12.78 8.28
CA VAL A 5 7.71 -12.92 6.89
C VAL A 5 6.85 -13.96 6.17
N TRP A 6 6.22 -13.53 5.08
CA TRP A 6 5.64 -14.44 4.09
C TRP A 6 6.63 -14.59 2.94
N ASN A 7 7.25 -15.75 2.85
CA ASN A 7 8.23 -16.04 1.80
C ASN A 7 7.56 -16.75 0.61
N ASN A 8 7.55 -16.08 -0.53
CA ASN A 8 7.08 -16.61 -1.81
C ASN A 8 8.21 -17.17 -2.70
N ALA A 9 9.47 -17.11 -2.22
CA ALA A 9 10.61 -17.65 -2.96
C ALA A 9 10.65 -19.18 -2.84
N PRO A 10 11.22 -19.88 -3.83
CA PRO A 10 11.34 -21.34 -3.79
C PRO A 10 12.27 -21.83 -2.67
N GLU A 11 13.24 -21.02 -2.28
CA GLU A 11 14.17 -21.34 -1.19
C GLU A 11 13.55 -20.94 0.16
N PRO A 12 13.56 -21.82 1.17
CA PRO A 12 13.06 -21.50 2.49
C PRO A 12 13.84 -20.35 3.13
N PHE A 13 13.11 -19.37 3.66
CA PHE A 13 13.67 -18.29 4.46
C PHE A 13 13.65 -18.68 5.94
N VAL A 14 14.76 -18.42 6.64
CA VAL A 14 14.90 -18.58 8.10
C VAL A 14 15.78 -17.46 8.62
N HIS A 15 15.34 -16.76 9.66
CA HIS A 15 16.13 -15.72 10.31
C HIS A 15 15.83 -15.67 11.81
N ALA A 16 16.87 -15.51 12.64
CA ALA A 16 16.74 -15.56 14.10
C ALA A 16 15.92 -14.41 14.70
N ASP A 17 15.89 -13.25 14.05
CA ASP A 17 15.17 -12.05 14.50
C ASP A 17 13.75 -11.97 13.97
N VAL A 18 13.24 -13.01 13.30
CA VAL A 18 11.88 -13.06 12.78
C VAL A 18 11.03 -13.96 13.67
N ASP A 19 9.91 -13.42 14.17
CA ASP A 19 9.01 -14.15 15.07
C ASP A 19 8.21 -15.24 14.35
N TRP A 20 7.80 -14.96 13.12
CA TRP A 20 7.01 -15.90 12.31
C TRP A 20 7.48 -15.90 10.85
N VAL A 21 7.78 -17.10 10.35
CA VAL A 21 8.08 -17.32 8.93
C VAL A 21 7.08 -18.32 8.37
N LEU A 22 6.41 -17.94 7.27
CA LEU A 22 5.64 -18.87 6.46
C LEU A 22 6.32 -19.00 5.10
N ASN A 23 6.90 -20.18 4.85
CA ASN A 23 7.47 -20.53 3.56
C ASN A 23 6.39 -21.15 2.69
N SER A 24 5.98 -20.48 1.63
CA SER A 24 4.97 -20.98 0.69
C SER A 24 5.63 -21.89 -0.35
N SER A 25 4.97 -23.01 -0.72
CA SER A 25 5.43 -23.86 -1.82
C SER A 25 5.26 -23.18 -3.20
N ASP A 26 4.37 -22.19 -3.27
CA ASP A 26 4.03 -21.49 -4.50
C ASP A 26 3.99 -19.98 -4.27
N ASN A 27 4.18 -19.21 -5.33
CA ASN A 27 4.02 -17.77 -5.28
C ASN A 27 2.53 -17.41 -5.26
N VAL A 28 1.99 -17.18 -4.06
CA VAL A 28 0.58 -16.80 -3.82
C VAL A 28 0.33 -15.29 -3.88
N ARG A 29 1.27 -14.54 -4.45
CA ARG A 29 1.20 -13.08 -4.66
C ARG A 29 1.26 -12.27 -3.35
N CYS A 30 0.66 -11.07 -3.36
CA CYS A 30 0.81 -10.10 -2.27
C CYS A 30 -0.27 -10.21 -1.19
N TRP A 31 -1.45 -10.75 -1.50
CA TRP A 31 -2.60 -10.75 -0.59
C TRP A 31 -2.36 -11.42 0.77
N PRO A 32 -1.62 -12.54 0.86
CA PRO A 32 -1.39 -13.25 2.12
C PRO A 32 -0.75 -12.43 3.24
N ARG A 33 -0.02 -11.35 2.93
CA ARG A 33 0.55 -10.45 3.95
C ARG A 33 -0.52 -9.90 4.91
N TRP A 34 -1.72 -9.65 4.40
CA TRP A 34 -2.84 -9.14 5.19
C TRP A 34 -3.43 -10.21 6.10
N LEU A 35 -3.49 -11.46 5.63
CA LEU A 35 -3.94 -12.59 6.43
C LEU A 35 -2.97 -12.87 7.59
N MET A 36 -1.66 -12.81 7.35
CA MET A 36 -0.67 -12.94 8.43
C MET A 36 -0.84 -11.86 9.50
N GLY A 37 -1.18 -10.65 9.12
CA GLY A 37 -1.42 -9.55 10.05
C GLY A 37 -2.49 -9.86 11.10
N THR A 38 -3.44 -10.74 10.82
CA THR A 38 -4.49 -11.13 11.77
C THR A 38 -3.93 -11.87 13.00
N PHE A 39 -2.78 -12.54 12.86
CA PHE A 39 -2.12 -13.27 13.95
C PHE A 39 -1.26 -12.37 14.87
N ALA A 40 -1.01 -11.12 14.48
CA ALA A 40 -0.22 -10.20 15.28
C ALA A 40 -0.86 -9.94 16.66
N LYS A 41 -0.04 -9.79 17.70
CA LYS A 41 -0.49 -9.49 19.07
C LYS A 41 -0.57 -7.99 19.33
N ASN A 42 0.14 -7.18 18.54
CA ASN A 42 0.21 -5.72 18.69
C ASN A 42 -0.99 -5.01 18.04
N ASP A 43 -1.30 -3.79 18.48
CA ASP A 43 -2.46 -3.01 18.04
C ASP A 43 -2.31 -2.42 16.64
N TYR A 44 -1.10 -2.38 16.11
CA TYR A 44 -0.80 -1.82 14.80
C TYR A 44 -0.14 -2.84 13.89
N ILE A 45 -0.48 -2.75 12.60
CA ILE A 45 0.11 -3.53 11.52
C ILE A 45 0.87 -2.58 10.60
N MET A 46 2.06 -3.02 10.21
CA MET A 46 2.82 -2.40 9.13
C MET A 46 3.16 -3.46 8.09
N SER A 47 2.59 -3.34 6.89
CA SER A 47 3.10 -4.06 5.72
C SER A 47 4.28 -3.28 5.16
N HIS A 48 5.36 -3.98 4.85
CA HIS A 48 6.62 -3.38 4.43
C HIS A 48 7.25 -4.25 3.33
N ASP A 49 7.62 -3.65 2.21
CA ASP A 49 8.33 -4.35 1.13
C ASP A 49 9.83 -4.44 1.46
N ASP A 50 10.49 -5.48 0.97
CA ASP A 50 11.90 -5.79 1.23
C ASP A 50 12.89 -4.84 0.52
N ASP A 51 12.41 -3.99 -0.36
CA ASP A 51 13.19 -2.97 -1.08
C ASP A 51 13.20 -1.58 -0.39
N LEU A 52 12.67 -1.48 0.83
CA LEU A 52 12.72 -0.29 1.66
C LEU A 52 13.52 -0.57 2.95
N LEU A 53 14.41 0.34 3.32
CA LEU A 53 15.17 0.26 4.56
C LEU A 53 14.75 1.37 5.52
N ILE A 54 14.30 1.00 6.74
CA ILE A 54 14.09 1.95 7.84
C ILE A 54 15.45 2.28 8.44
N THR A 55 15.91 3.53 8.32
CA THR A 55 17.26 3.96 8.69
C THR A 55 17.31 4.66 10.04
N LYS A 56 16.17 4.90 10.69
CA LYS A 56 16.06 5.60 11.98
C LYS A 56 15.15 4.84 12.92
N GLU A 57 15.60 4.66 14.16
CA GLU A 57 14.91 3.92 15.20
C GLU A 57 13.55 4.52 15.60
N ASP A 58 13.40 5.85 15.49
CA ASP A 58 12.18 6.57 15.84
C ASP A 58 11.07 6.51 14.76
N ALA A 59 11.31 5.86 13.63
CA ALA A 59 10.37 5.86 12.51
C ALA A 59 9.01 5.25 12.87
N LEU A 60 8.99 4.12 13.58
CA LEU A 60 7.76 3.45 14.00
C LEU A 60 7.00 4.25 15.06
N GLU A 61 7.73 4.82 16.04
CA GLU A 61 7.13 5.68 17.07
C GLU A 61 6.42 6.89 16.45
N LEU A 62 7.04 7.50 15.44
CA LEU A 62 6.45 8.62 14.73
C LEU A 62 5.19 8.25 13.95
N LEU A 63 5.14 7.04 13.37
CA LEU A 63 3.91 6.54 12.73
C LEU A 63 2.79 6.35 13.73
N VAL A 64 3.07 5.69 14.87
CA VAL A 64 2.10 5.49 15.95
C VAL A 64 1.59 6.84 16.43
N LYS A 65 2.49 7.78 16.75
CA LYS A 65 2.13 9.12 17.22
C LYS A 65 1.26 9.88 16.22
N GLU A 66 1.61 9.86 14.93
CA GLU A 66 0.79 10.54 13.91
C GLU A 66 -0.56 9.86 13.74
N TYR A 67 -0.62 8.52 13.86
CA TYR A 67 -1.88 7.80 13.84
C TYR A 67 -2.77 8.14 15.04
N GLU A 68 -2.21 8.23 16.25
CA GLU A 68 -2.95 8.64 17.45
C GLU A 68 -3.46 10.08 17.37
N GLU A 69 -2.67 10.99 16.77
CA GLU A 69 -3.04 12.38 16.63
C GLU A 69 -4.10 12.64 15.55
N LYS A 70 -4.06 11.92 14.44
CA LYS A 70 -4.85 12.22 13.24
C LYS A 70 -5.72 11.07 12.77
N GLY A 71 -5.48 9.87 13.31
CA GLY A 71 -6.13 8.66 12.87
C GLY A 71 -7.64 8.65 13.16
N HIS A 72 -8.34 7.96 12.30
CA HIS A 72 -9.74 7.63 12.43
C HIS A 72 -9.97 6.21 11.91
N LYS A 73 -11.12 5.67 12.22
CA LYS A 73 -11.46 4.29 11.83
C LYS A 73 -11.22 4.06 10.33
N GLY A 74 -10.51 2.98 9.99
CA GLY A 74 -10.19 2.60 8.62
C GLY A 74 -9.11 3.44 7.94
N MET A 75 -8.43 4.35 8.65
CA MET A 75 -7.33 5.12 8.05
C MET A 75 -6.07 4.27 7.95
N ALA A 76 -5.36 4.39 6.83
CA ALA A 76 -3.98 3.92 6.68
C ALA A 76 -3.01 5.10 6.52
N ILE A 77 -1.77 4.91 6.96
CA ILE A 77 -0.67 5.88 6.81
C ILE A 77 0.49 5.22 6.09
N GLY A 78 1.20 5.97 5.26
CA GLY A 78 2.44 5.52 4.61
C GLY A 78 3.20 6.66 3.94
N PRO A 79 4.42 6.41 3.42
CA PRO A 79 5.24 7.43 2.77
C PRO A 79 4.88 7.67 1.30
N TYR A 80 4.10 6.77 0.70
CA TYR A 80 3.72 6.80 -0.71
C TYR A 80 2.21 6.68 -0.85
N GLY A 81 1.60 7.49 -1.73
CA GLY A 81 0.16 7.41 -1.95
C GLY A 81 -0.29 7.90 -3.31
N VAL A 82 -1.59 7.79 -3.54
CA VAL A 82 -2.25 8.23 -4.77
C VAL A 82 -3.55 8.94 -4.44
N ILE A 83 -3.73 10.12 -5.02
CA ILE A 83 -5.02 10.76 -5.18
C ILE A 83 -5.55 10.29 -6.54
N LEU A 84 -6.69 9.63 -6.55
CA LEU A 84 -7.31 9.12 -7.77
C LEU A 84 -7.79 10.25 -8.66
N GLY A 85 -7.70 10.07 -9.95
CA GLY A 85 -8.26 10.98 -10.92
C GLY A 85 -9.78 10.81 -11.06
N ARG A 86 -10.40 11.62 -11.94
CA ARG A 86 -11.83 11.49 -12.27
C ARG A 86 -12.16 10.03 -12.65
N ASN A 87 -13.32 9.56 -12.23
CA ASN A 87 -13.78 8.18 -12.41
C ASN A 87 -12.81 7.16 -11.79
N ASN A 88 -12.20 7.52 -10.65
CA ASN A 88 -11.30 6.66 -9.88
C ASN A 88 -10.11 6.10 -10.68
N VAL A 89 -9.60 6.88 -11.62
CA VAL A 89 -8.45 6.49 -12.46
C VAL A 89 -7.16 6.56 -11.64
N TYR A 90 -6.42 5.47 -11.62
CA TYR A 90 -5.12 5.37 -10.93
C TYR A 90 -3.95 5.86 -11.81
N PHE A 91 -3.99 5.57 -13.10
CA PHE A 91 -3.01 6.06 -14.09
C PHE A 91 -3.71 6.80 -15.23
N PRO A 92 -3.16 7.92 -15.70
CA PRO A 92 -3.73 8.62 -16.85
C PRO A 92 -3.63 7.77 -18.12
N LYS A 93 -4.70 7.70 -18.91
CA LYS A 93 -4.80 6.87 -20.12
C LYS A 93 -3.94 7.35 -21.30
N ASN A 94 -3.49 8.61 -21.30
CA ASN A 94 -2.72 9.17 -22.41
C ASN A 94 -1.60 10.13 -21.95
N VAL A 95 -0.63 10.38 -22.84
CA VAL A 95 0.57 11.21 -22.57
C VAL A 95 0.21 12.69 -22.33
N LEU A 96 -0.82 13.20 -22.96
CA LEU A 96 -1.32 14.58 -22.77
C LEU A 96 -1.77 14.83 -21.32
N ALA A 97 -2.43 13.83 -20.71
CA ALA A 97 -2.81 13.91 -19.29
C ALA A 97 -1.60 14.03 -18.35
N LYS A 98 -0.45 13.43 -18.69
CA LYS A 98 0.80 13.60 -17.92
C LYS A 98 1.35 15.02 -17.94
N GLY A 99 1.17 15.74 -19.03
CA GLY A 99 1.55 17.16 -19.14
C GLY A 99 0.64 18.06 -18.29
N LEU A 100 -0.65 17.77 -18.26
CA LEU A 100 -1.65 18.50 -17.47
C LEU A 100 -1.51 18.25 -15.96
N GLN A 101 -1.01 17.08 -15.53
CA GLN A 101 -0.73 16.75 -14.13
C GLN A 101 0.25 17.76 -13.51
N LYS A 102 1.26 18.21 -14.26
CA LYS A 102 2.22 19.24 -13.82
C LYS A 102 1.59 20.63 -13.67
N LEU A 103 0.41 20.84 -14.24
CA LEU A 103 -0.33 22.12 -14.22
C LEU A 103 -1.42 22.16 -13.15
N GLY A 104 -1.54 21.13 -12.28
CA GLY A 104 -2.50 21.10 -11.17
C GLY A 104 -3.96 21.07 -11.60
N SER A 105 -4.27 20.51 -12.78
CA SER A 105 -5.66 20.41 -13.26
C SER A 105 -6.41 19.32 -12.47
N SER A 106 -7.57 19.67 -11.92
CA SER A 106 -8.45 18.76 -11.20
C SER A 106 -8.90 17.58 -12.08
N GLY A 107 -8.89 16.36 -11.49
CA GLY A 107 -9.38 15.15 -12.18
C GLY A 107 -8.29 14.27 -12.80
N ILE A 108 -7.01 14.61 -12.65
CA ILE A 108 -5.87 13.78 -13.04
C ILE A 108 -5.26 13.10 -11.79
N PRO A 109 -4.95 11.78 -11.83
CA PRO A 109 -4.38 11.12 -10.66
C PRO A 109 -3.03 11.70 -10.26
N GLU A 110 -2.82 11.91 -8.97
CA GLU A 110 -1.58 12.42 -8.40
C GLU A 110 -0.88 11.34 -7.58
N HIS A 111 0.37 11.05 -7.92
CA HIS A 111 1.22 10.11 -7.19
C HIS A 111 2.17 10.86 -6.27
N LEU A 112 2.05 10.61 -4.97
CA LEU A 112 2.81 11.28 -3.92
C LEU A 112 3.90 10.35 -3.35
N SER A 113 5.06 10.92 -3.07
CA SER A 113 6.12 10.27 -2.30
C SER A 113 6.85 11.30 -1.44
N PHE A 114 7.01 11.02 -0.16
CA PHE A 114 7.70 11.87 0.81
C PHE A 114 7.33 13.36 0.71
N PRO A 115 6.05 13.73 0.83
CA PRO A 115 5.62 15.11 0.65
C PRO A 115 6.21 16.01 1.76
N LYS A 116 6.29 17.33 1.52
CA LYS A 116 6.76 18.29 2.53
C LYS A 116 5.83 18.42 3.73
N LYS A 117 4.55 18.12 3.54
CA LYS A 117 3.49 18.08 4.58
C LYS A 117 2.67 16.83 4.37
N SER A 118 2.12 16.26 5.45
CA SER A 118 1.20 15.12 5.34
C SER A 118 -0.04 15.50 4.54
N VAL A 119 -0.44 14.64 3.61
CA VAL A 119 -1.50 14.88 2.61
C VAL A 119 -2.52 13.75 2.65
N LYS A 120 -3.82 14.10 2.64
CA LYS A 120 -4.89 13.12 2.48
C LYS A 120 -4.87 12.54 1.06
N VAL A 121 -5.04 11.22 0.97
CA VAL A 121 -5.01 10.46 -0.28
C VAL A 121 -6.08 9.38 -0.28
N ASP A 122 -6.32 8.80 -1.45
CA ASP A 122 -7.28 7.71 -1.61
C ASP A 122 -6.63 6.34 -1.38
N ILE A 123 -5.34 6.21 -1.70
CA ILE A 123 -4.60 4.95 -1.60
C ILE A 123 -3.21 5.22 -1.02
N ILE A 124 -2.81 4.43 -0.02
CA ILE A 124 -1.41 4.25 0.37
C ILE A 124 -0.83 3.10 -0.45
N LYS A 125 0.33 3.31 -1.09
CA LYS A 125 0.96 2.29 -1.93
C LYS A 125 1.51 1.13 -1.10
N GLY A 126 1.47 -0.08 -1.67
CA GLY A 126 1.81 -1.34 -1.04
C GLY A 126 3.20 -1.44 -0.44
N ARG A 127 4.15 -0.58 -0.86
CA ARG A 127 5.53 -0.59 -0.36
C ARG A 127 5.64 -0.40 1.16
N MET A 128 4.77 0.41 1.77
CA MET A 128 4.64 0.53 3.22
C MET A 128 3.25 1.06 3.56
N ILE A 129 2.48 0.27 4.29
CA ILE A 129 1.14 0.61 4.76
C ILE A 129 1.06 0.32 6.26
N PHE A 130 0.66 1.32 7.06
CA PHE A 130 0.52 1.24 8.50
C PHE A 130 -0.90 1.60 8.93
N PHE A 131 -1.53 0.77 9.78
CA PHE A 131 -2.89 0.97 10.28
C PHE A 131 -3.17 0.14 11.54
N LYS A 132 -4.35 0.30 12.17
CA LYS A 132 -4.77 -0.51 13.32
C LYS A 132 -5.12 -1.93 12.91
N LYS A 133 -4.63 -2.92 13.69
CA LYS A 133 -4.89 -4.35 13.45
C LYS A 133 -6.36 -4.69 13.38
N ASP A 134 -7.18 -4.11 14.25
CA ASP A 134 -8.61 -4.41 14.32
C ASP A 134 -9.36 -4.16 13.01
N GLU A 135 -8.82 -3.32 12.15
CA GLU A 135 -9.39 -3.08 10.82
C GLU A 135 -9.26 -4.30 9.89
N LEU A 136 -8.35 -5.24 10.20
CA LEU A 136 -8.24 -6.52 9.47
C LEU A 136 -9.43 -7.46 9.69
N ASN A 137 -10.18 -7.32 10.77
CA ASN A 137 -11.29 -8.20 11.10
C ASN A 137 -12.40 -8.24 10.03
N ASN A 138 -12.49 -7.21 9.22
CA ASN A 138 -13.48 -7.07 8.15
C ASN A 138 -12.92 -7.35 6.75
N ILE A 139 -11.67 -7.78 6.65
CA ILE A 139 -11.04 -8.06 5.36
C ILE A 139 -11.45 -9.46 4.89
N PRO A 140 -11.90 -9.61 3.65
CA PRO A 140 -12.23 -10.93 3.11
C PRO A 140 -10.96 -11.79 2.99
N ILE A 141 -11.10 -13.11 3.10
CA ILE A 141 -9.99 -14.07 2.89
C ILE A 141 -9.36 -13.88 1.52
N LEU A 142 -10.20 -13.62 0.51
CA LEU A 142 -9.78 -13.21 -0.84
C LEU A 142 -10.54 -11.96 -1.25
N PRO A 143 -9.93 -11.04 -2.01
CA PRO A 143 -10.61 -9.86 -2.50
C PRO A 143 -11.78 -10.25 -3.40
N GLN A 144 -12.88 -9.48 -3.32
CA GLN A 144 -14.00 -9.64 -4.24
C GLN A 144 -13.63 -9.06 -5.61
N GLY A 145 -14.12 -9.71 -6.68
CA GLY A 145 -13.87 -9.29 -8.04
C GLY A 145 -12.99 -10.26 -8.82
N PRO A 146 -12.41 -9.83 -9.96
CA PRO A 146 -11.50 -10.67 -10.74
C PRO A 146 -10.28 -11.13 -9.93
N ASP A 147 -9.82 -12.37 -10.15
CA ASP A 147 -8.66 -12.96 -9.47
C ASP A 147 -7.39 -12.11 -9.63
N SER A 148 -7.30 -11.33 -10.71
CA SER A 148 -6.22 -10.38 -10.95
C SER A 148 -6.11 -9.28 -9.88
N PHE A 149 -7.16 -9.03 -9.10
CA PHE A 149 -7.14 -8.00 -8.04
C PHE A 149 -6.17 -8.33 -6.91
N VAL A 150 -5.85 -9.60 -6.66
CA VAL A 150 -4.80 -10.00 -5.71
C VAL A 150 -3.42 -9.43 -6.05
N LEU A 151 -3.21 -9.01 -7.29
CA LEU A 151 -2.00 -8.32 -7.75
C LEU A 151 -2.02 -6.80 -7.45
N CYS A 152 -3.17 -6.27 -7.04
CA CYS A 152 -3.38 -4.87 -6.67
C CYS A 152 -3.83 -4.78 -5.21
N ASP A 153 -3.24 -5.60 -4.35
CA ASP A 153 -3.62 -5.76 -2.95
C ASP A 153 -3.63 -4.43 -2.18
N ASP A 154 -2.72 -3.52 -2.49
CA ASP A 154 -2.68 -2.18 -1.91
C ASP A 154 -3.93 -1.35 -2.26
N ILE A 155 -4.46 -1.44 -3.48
CA ILE A 155 -5.70 -0.76 -3.85
C ILE A 155 -6.87 -1.37 -3.09
N VAL A 156 -6.94 -2.70 -3.08
CA VAL A 156 -8.05 -3.44 -2.46
C VAL A 156 -8.09 -3.21 -0.95
N ILE A 157 -6.93 -3.32 -0.26
CA ILE A 157 -6.89 -3.12 1.20
C ILE A 157 -7.29 -1.69 1.59
N ASN A 158 -6.78 -0.67 0.88
CA ASN A 158 -7.15 0.72 1.14
C ASN A 158 -8.66 0.95 0.94
N ALA A 159 -9.24 0.42 -0.12
CA ALA A 159 -10.68 0.55 -0.35
C ALA A 159 -11.51 -0.15 0.73
N HIS A 160 -11.09 -1.32 1.22
CA HIS A 160 -11.74 -2.01 2.33
C HIS A 160 -11.66 -1.20 3.62
N LEU A 161 -10.48 -0.72 3.99
CA LEU A 161 -10.29 0.11 5.19
C LEU A 161 -11.18 1.36 5.13
N ALA A 162 -11.21 2.03 3.99
CA ALA A 162 -11.98 3.27 3.78
C ALA A 162 -13.47 3.06 3.46
N HIS A 163 -13.95 1.80 3.37
CA HIS A 163 -15.29 1.49 2.86
C HIS A 163 -15.60 2.16 1.51
N GLY A 164 -14.60 2.22 0.62
CA GLY A 164 -14.69 2.86 -0.68
C GLY A 164 -14.69 4.40 -0.66
N THR A 165 -14.45 5.03 0.50
CA THR A 165 -14.45 6.49 0.65
C THR A 165 -13.12 7.09 0.17
N LEU A 166 -13.20 8.14 -0.66
CA LEU A 166 -12.03 8.88 -1.14
C LEU A 166 -11.47 9.84 -0.07
N GLY A 167 -10.17 10.15 -0.14
CA GLY A 167 -9.48 11.08 0.77
C GLY A 167 -9.38 10.57 2.21
N HIS A 168 -9.44 9.25 2.42
CA HIS A 168 -9.56 8.63 3.74
C HIS A 168 -8.21 8.38 4.41
N HIS A 169 -7.15 8.17 3.64
CA HIS A 169 -5.81 7.80 4.11
C HIS A 169 -4.86 9.00 4.16
N LEU A 170 -3.67 8.81 4.73
CA LEU A 170 -2.71 9.88 4.95
C LEU A 170 -1.30 9.50 4.45
N VAL A 171 -0.79 10.20 3.45
CA VAL A 171 0.65 10.17 3.15
C VAL A 171 1.35 11.06 4.15
N THR A 172 2.24 10.45 4.94
CA THR A 172 2.96 11.14 6.02
C THR A 172 4.26 11.79 5.54
N ASN A 173 4.58 12.96 6.11
CA ASN A 173 5.90 13.57 5.98
C ASN A 173 6.86 13.18 7.12
N LYS A 174 6.40 12.47 8.14
CA LYS A 174 7.20 12.10 9.33
C LYS A 174 8.32 11.12 9.01
N LEU A 175 8.19 10.38 7.92
CA LEU A 175 9.18 9.41 7.46
C LEU A 175 10.24 10.00 6.50
N ASN A 176 10.17 11.30 6.21
CA ASN A 176 11.16 11.97 5.35
C ASN A 176 12.56 11.85 5.95
N GLY A 177 13.52 11.31 5.17
CA GLY A 177 14.90 11.08 5.62
C GLY A 177 15.08 9.91 6.62
N LYS A 178 14.02 9.13 6.88
CA LYS A 178 14.03 7.97 7.79
C LYS A 178 13.88 6.63 7.06
N ILE A 179 13.56 6.68 5.79
CA ILE A 179 13.42 5.51 4.91
C ILE A 179 14.32 5.73 3.71
N GLN A 180 15.05 4.70 3.34
CA GLN A 180 15.85 4.62 2.13
C GLN A 180 15.24 3.61 1.18
N ASP A 181 15.07 4.01 -0.08
CA ASP A 181 14.72 3.13 -1.18
C ASP A 181 15.98 2.40 -1.63
N ILE A 182 15.97 1.07 -1.51
CA ILE A 182 17.08 0.20 -1.90
C ILE A 182 16.71 -0.66 -3.11
N GLU A 183 15.58 -0.35 -3.77
CA GLU A 183 15.15 -1.02 -5.00
C GLU A 183 16.29 -1.02 -6.03
N ASP A 184 16.68 -2.20 -6.48
CA ASP A 184 17.56 -2.33 -7.65
C ASP A 184 16.78 -1.94 -8.92
N LYS A 185 17.01 -0.72 -9.36
CA LYS A 185 16.36 -0.16 -10.57
C LYS A 185 16.67 -0.96 -11.84
N GLY A 186 17.71 -1.79 -11.83
CA GLY A 186 18.06 -2.74 -12.90
C GLY A 186 17.31 -4.07 -12.83
N SER A 187 16.72 -4.40 -11.67
CA SER A 187 16.01 -5.66 -11.47
C SER A 187 14.77 -5.77 -12.35
N SER A 188 14.57 -6.95 -12.94
CA SER A 188 13.36 -7.31 -13.69
C SER A 188 12.22 -7.82 -12.80
N THR A 189 12.44 -7.89 -11.48
CA THR A 189 11.54 -8.60 -10.54
C THR A 189 10.29 -7.84 -10.11
N GLY A 190 10.21 -6.54 -10.38
CA GLY A 190 9.01 -5.77 -10.03
C GLY A 190 7.76 -6.27 -10.77
N LEU A 191 6.67 -6.55 -10.04
CA LEU A 191 5.38 -7.00 -10.61
C LEU A 191 4.90 -6.10 -11.76
N TRP A 192 5.08 -4.78 -11.62
CA TRP A 192 4.69 -3.81 -12.63
C TRP A 192 5.49 -3.92 -13.95
N LYS A 193 6.68 -4.53 -13.92
CA LYS A 193 7.50 -4.79 -15.10
C LYS A 193 7.10 -6.09 -15.80
N SER A 194 6.57 -7.06 -15.06
CA SER A 194 6.23 -8.39 -15.57
C SER A 194 4.85 -8.49 -16.21
N LEU A 195 3.96 -7.53 -15.95
CA LEU A 195 2.59 -7.53 -16.46
C LEU A 195 2.38 -6.43 -17.50
N PRO A 196 2.18 -6.74 -18.79
CA PRO A 196 2.05 -5.76 -19.85
C PRO A 196 0.85 -4.82 -19.69
N ASN A 197 -0.23 -5.28 -19.03
CA ASN A 197 -1.45 -4.53 -18.76
C ASN A 197 -1.55 -4.01 -17.32
N TRP A 198 -0.41 -3.84 -16.62
CA TRP A 198 -0.37 -3.44 -15.21
C TRP A 198 -1.16 -2.16 -14.90
N LYS A 199 -1.08 -1.16 -15.79
CA LYS A 199 -1.76 0.13 -15.59
C LYS A 199 -3.28 0.00 -15.72
N GLU A 200 -3.72 -0.76 -16.71
CA GLU A 200 -5.13 -1.07 -16.95
C GLU A 200 -5.70 -1.82 -15.76
N LEU A 201 -5.01 -2.86 -15.29
CA LEU A 201 -5.41 -3.64 -14.12
C LEU A 201 -5.59 -2.76 -12.88
N ARG A 202 -4.66 -1.85 -12.59
CA ARG A 202 -4.77 -0.93 -11.44
C ARG A 202 -5.93 0.06 -11.61
N ASN A 203 -6.20 0.53 -12.81
CA ASN A 203 -7.36 1.37 -13.08
C ASN A 203 -8.68 0.61 -12.85
N GLU A 204 -8.80 -0.59 -13.39
CA GLU A 204 -9.98 -1.43 -13.22
C GLU A 204 -10.22 -1.76 -11.74
N THR A 205 -9.16 -2.12 -11.01
CA THR A 205 -9.24 -2.41 -9.57
C THR A 205 -9.71 -1.19 -8.78
N ALA A 206 -9.14 -0.01 -9.05
CA ALA A 206 -9.54 1.21 -8.36
C ALA A 206 -10.99 1.60 -8.68
N GLN A 207 -11.41 1.52 -9.94
CA GLN A 207 -12.77 1.80 -10.36
C GLN A 207 -13.80 0.84 -9.78
N TYR A 208 -13.43 -0.43 -9.57
CA TYR A 208 -14.29 -1.43 -8.97
C TYR A 208 -14.52 -1.18 -7.47
N HIS A 209 -13.46 -0.86 -6.73
CA HIS A 209 -13.49 -0.81 -5.28
C HIS A 209 -13.82 0.58 -4.70
N PHE A 210 -13.48 1.67 -5.39
CA PHE A 210 -13.83 3.03 -4.98
C PHE A 210 -15.07 3.48 -5.73
N LYS A 211 -16.14 3.72 -4.99
CA LYS A 211 -17.39 4.25 -5.58
C LYS A 211 -17.30 5.76 -5.70
N GLU A 212 -17.75 6.31 -6.82
CA GLU A 212 -18.01 7.75 -6.90
C GLU A 212 -19.07 8.11 -5.88
N LYS A 213 -18.90 9.26 -5.21
CA LYS A 213 -20.00 9.86 -4.47
C LYS A 213 -20.99 10.37 -5.49
N ASP A 214 -22.22 9.80 -5.47
CA ASP A 214 -23.37 10.37 -6.14
C ASP A 214 -23.64 11.81 -5.65
#